data_6ac55014d9271bbac01ef3392b07ae19
#
_entry.id   6ac55014d9271bbac01ef3392b07ae19
#
_cell.length_a   1.000
_cell.length_b   1.000
_cell.length_c   1.000
_cell.angle_alpha   90.00
_cell.angle_beta   90.00
_cell.angle_gamma   90.00
#
_symmetry.space_group_name_H-M   'P 1'
#
loop_
_entity.id
_entity.type
_entity.pdbx_description
1 polymer ?
#
loop_
_entity_poly.entity_id
_entity_poly.type
_entity_poly.pdbx_seq_one_letter_code
_entity_poly.pdbx_strand_id
1 'polypeptide(L)'
;MATIDQSKIRNFCIIAHIDHGKSTLADRIIEKTGLLTSREMQDQVLDNMELERERGITIKAQTVRIIYKAKDGEEYIFNLIDTPGHVDFNYEVSRALAACDGAILVVDAAQGIEAQTLANVYLALEHDLDVFPVINKIDLPSADPQRVIEEIEDVIGIEAQDAPLISAKNGIGIEEVLEQVVSKIPAPDGDPEKPLQALIFDSVYDSYKGVIVFCRLKEGRVSKGTKIKMMATGATAEVVEVGYFGAGQFIPCEELQAGMVGYLTASIKNVKDTRVGDTITDLENPCAEPLPGYKKVNSMVYCGIYPADTNKYPDLRDALEKLQLNDASLNFEPETSLALGFGFRCGFLGLLHLDIIQERLEREYNLDLVTTAPGVIYKVYKTNGEMIELTNPSNLPDPSEIDYMEEPIVSAEIMVTTEFIGPIMQLCQERRGRYIGTEYIETTRALLKYELPLNEIIYDFFDALKSRSRGYASFDYDLKGYETSKLVKLDILINKEEVDALSFIVHADSAYERGRKMCEKLKEEIPRHLFEIPIQAAVGGKVIARETVKAMRKDVLAKCYGGDITRKKKLLEKQKEGKKRMKSIGTVEVPQKAFLAVLSLSDAGKGSEN
;
A
#
# COMPACT_ATOMS: atom_id res chain seq x y z
N MET A 1 42.91 -0.19 -7.95
CA MET A 1 42.07 -1.24 -7.32
C MET A 1 41.83 -2.34 -8.32
N ALA A 2 41.69 -3.61 -7.89
CA ALA A 2 41.36 -4.68 -8.82
C ALA A 2 40.03 -4.35 -9.46
N THR A 3 39.96 -4.40 -10.78
CA THR A 3 38.68 -4.34 -11.53
C THR A 3 37.77 -5.41 -10.98
N ILE A 4 36.58 -5.03 -10.54
CA ILE A 4 35.59 -5.98 -10.04
C ILE A 4 35.21 -6.88 -11.21
N ASP A 5 35.41 -8.19 -11.05
CA ASP A 5 35.05 -9.18 -12.06
C ASP A 5 33.51 -9.30 -12.11
N GLN A 6 32.91 -8.86 -13.22
CA GLN A 6 31.48 -8.88 -13.44
C GLN A 6 30.90 -10.31 -13.32
N SER A 7 31.68 -11.34 -13.69
CA SER A 7 31.26 -12.73 -13.57
C SER A 7 30.98 -13.18 -12.12
N LYS A 8 31.50 -12.44 -11.15
CA LYS A 8 31.32 -12.69 -9.71
C LYS A 8 30.22 -11.86 -9.05
N ILE A 9 29.47 -11.06 -9.83
CA ILE A 9 28.34 -10.28 -9.32
C ILE A 9 27.06 -11.11 -9.42
N ARG A 10 26.20 -11.03 -8.41
CA ARG A 10 24.85 -11.58 -8.38
C ARG A 10 23.87 -10.53 -7.86
N ASN A 11 22.95 -10.09 -8.70
CA ASN A 11 21.91 -9.15 -8.32
C ASN A 11 20.60 -9.90 -8.21
N PHE A 12 20.05 -9.99 -7.01
CA PHE A 12 18.87 -10.78 -6.77
C PHE A 12 17.97 -10.19 -5.70
N CYS A 13 16.72 -10.58 -5.76
CA CYS A 13 15.72 -10.25 -4.75
C CYS A 13 15.15 -11.51 -4.10
N ILE A 14 14.38 -11.30 -3.02
CA ILE A 14 13.60 -12.34 -2.38
C ILE A 14 12.13 -12.02 -2.59
N ILE A 15 11.41 -12.91 -3.23
CA ILE A 15 9.95 -12.84 -3.42
C ILE A 15 9.26 -13.90 -2.57
N ALA A 16 8.18 -13.53 -1.92
CA ALA A 16 7.43 -14.43 -1.05
C ALA A 16 6.02 -13.90 -0.81
N HIS A 17 5.12 -14.78 -0.40
CA HIS A 17 3.87 -14.37 0.24
C HIS A 17 4.14 -13.76 1.63
N ILE A 18 3.19 -12.98 2.15
CA ILE A 18 3.25 -12.44 3.51
C ILE A 18 3.41 -13.61 4.49
N ASP A 19 4.24 -13.43 5.52
CA ASP A 19 4.53 -14.41 6.57
C ASP A 19 5.27 -15.70 6.11
N HIS A 20 5.67 -15.86 4.85
CA HIS A 20 6.49 -17.01 4.43
C HIS A 20 7.95 -16.95 4.92
N GLY A 21 8.37 -15.83 5.52
CA GLY A 21 9.67 -15.68 6.17
C GLY A 21 10.74 -15.02 5.31
N LYS A 22 10.33 -14.15 4.38
CA LYS A 22 11.20 -13.35 3.51
C LYS A 22 12.26 -12.56 4.30
N SER A 23 11.84 -11.65 5.18
CA SER A 23 12.73 -10.79 5.96
C SER A 23 13.60 -11.60 6.92
N THR A 24 13.08 -12.70 7.48
CA THR A 24 13.86 -13.62 8.30
C THR A 24 14.98 -14.30 7.48
N LEU A 25 14.72 -14.68 6.23
CA LEU A 25 15.75 -15.24 5.35
C LEU A 25 16.80 -14.19 5.01
N ALA A 26 16.40 -12.96 4.70
CA ALA A 26 17.33 -11.85 4.44
C ALA A 26 18.26 -11.60 5.63
N ASP A 27 17.72 -11.58 6.86
CA ASP A 27 18.51 -11.48 8.09
C ASP A 27 19.54 -12.62 8.23
N ARG A 28 19.14 -13.86 7.94
CA ARG A 28 20.05 -15.02 8.00
C ARG A 28 21.15 -14.99 6.94
N ILE A 29 20.85 -14.47 5.75
CA ILE A 29 21.86 -14.25 4.70
C ILE A 29 22.89 -13.22 5.19
N ILE A 30 22.45 -12.11 5.76
CA ILE A 30 23.33 -11.05 6.30
C ILE A 30 24.19 -11.59 7.46
N GLU A 31 23.58 -12.33 8.37
CA GLU A 31 24.29 -12.95 9.50
C GLU A 31 25.33 -13.97 9.04
N LYS A 32 24.94 -14.91 8.17
CA LYS A 32 25.82 -15.99 7.68
C LYS A 32 27.03 -15.47 6.89
N THR A 33 26.86 -14.38 6.18
CA THR A 33 27.94 -13.75 5.40
C THR A 33 28.84 -12.83 6.23
N GLY A 34 28.49 -12.59 7.50
CA GLY A 34 29.30 -11.80 8.43
C GLY A 34 29.35 -10.31 8.12
N LEU A 35 28.37 -9.79 7.35
CA LEU A 35 28.27 -8.36 7.05
C LEU A 35 28.06 -7.53 8.33
N LEU A 36 27.29 -8.08 9.28
CA LEU A 36 27.08 -7.53 10.61
C LEU A 36 27.57 -8.51 11.68
N THR A 37 28.09 -7.97 12.76
CA THR A 37 28.45 -8.78 13.94
C THR A 37 27.20 -9.19 14.70
N SER A 38 27.26 -10.29 15.46
CA SER A 38 26.13 -10.77 16.29
C SER A 38 25.59 -9.73 17.30
N ARG A 39 26.37 -8.68 17.60
CA ARG A 39 25.95 -7.57 18.49
C ARG A 39 25.19 -6.47 17.75
N GLU A 40 25.44 -6.35 16.45
CA GLU A 40 24.80 -5.36 15.56
C GLU A 40 23.53 -5.92 14.90
N MET A 41 23.38 -7.25 14.89
CA MET A 41 22.17 -7.91 14.38
C MET A 41 20.96 -7.57 15.25
N GLN A 42 19.91 -7.13 14.58
CA GLN A 42 18.57 -6.93 15.11
C GLN A 42 17.59 -7.72 14.22
N ASP A 43 16.42 -8.04 14.74
CA ASP A 43 15.39 -8.63 13.91
C ASP A 43 14.96 -7.63 12.82
N GLN A 44 14.81 -8.11 11.58
CA GLN A 44 14.44 -7.30 10.42
C GLN A 44 15.43 -6.14 10.17
N VAL A 45 16.72 -6.47 10.05
CA VAL A 45 17.82 -5.51 9.88
C VAL A 45 17.64 -4.59 8.67
N LEU A 46 17.04 -5.09 7.58
CA LEU A 46 16.76 -4.31 6.38
C LEU A 46 15.53 -3.41 6.53
N ASP A 47 14.61 -3.71 7.43
CA ASP A 47 13.43 -2.88 7.67
C ASP A 47 13.84 -1.65 8.49
N ASN A 48 14.17 -0.55 7.80
CA ASN A 48 14.71 0.67 8.40
C ASN A 48 13.65 1.55 9.06
N MET A 49 12.38 1.42 8.67
CA MET A 49 11.27 2.17 9.25
C MET A 49 10.77 1.51 10.54
N GLU A 50 10.48 2.32 11.55
CA GLU A 50 9.83 1.84 12.78
C GLU A 50 8.48 1.16 12.49
N LEU A 51 7.73 1.69 11.52
CA LEU A 51 6.46 1.13 11.06
C LEU A 51 6.60 -0.25 10.42
N GLU A 52 7.67 -0.52 9.67
CA GLU A 52 7.95 -1.84 9.10
C GLU A 52 8.11 -2.88 10.20
N ARG A 53 8.89 -2.56 11.23
CA ARG A 53 9.13 -3.45 12.38
C ARG A 53 7.89 -3.66 13.24
N GLU A 54 7.10 -2.60 13.50
CA GLU A 54 5.86 -2.69 14.28
C GLU A 54 4.80 -3.55 13.58
N ARG A 55 4.70 -3.43 12.26
CA ARG A 55 3.70 -4.16 11.46
C ARG A 55 4.20 -5.52 10.96
N GLY A 56 5.50 -5.79 11.05
CA GLY A 56 6.13 -7.01 10.55
C GLY A 56 6.09 -7.16 9.03
N ILE A 57 6.04 -6.05 8.29
CA ILE A 57 5.98 -6.04 6.83
C ILE A 57 7.04 -5.10 6.26
N THR A 58 7.67 -5.48 5.17
CA THR A 58 8.52 -4.59 4.38
C THR A 58 7.63 -3.66 3.55
N ILE A 59 7.83 -2.34 3.69
CA ILE A 59 7.09 -1.31 2.97
C ILE A 59 7.89 -0.83 1.78
N LYS A 60 9.19 -0.57 1.98
CA LYS A 60 10.10 -0.05 0.96
C LYS A 60 11.21 -1.05 0.65
N ALA A 61 11.50 -1.24 -0.64
CA ALA A 61 12.61 -2.08 -1.05
C ALA A 61 13.94 -1.55 -0.49
N GLN A 62 14.72 -2.44 0.13
CA GLN A 62 16.03 -2.14 0.69
C GLN A 62 17.11 -2.92 -0.06
N THR A 63 18.21 -2.27 -0.32
CA THR A 63 19.34 -2.88 -1.04
C THR A 63 20.55 -3.00 -0.13
N VAL A 64 21.22 -4.14 -0.17
CA VAL A 64 22.47 -4.36 0.55
C VAL A 64 23.46 -5.14 -0.29
N ARG A 65 24.71 -4.71 -0.29
CA ARG A 65 25.82 -5.41 -0.90
C ARG A 65 26.52 -6.29 0.12
N ILE A 66 26.69 -7.55 -0.23
CA ILE A 66 27.27 -8.60 0.61
C ILE A 66 28.45 -9.22 -0.14
N ILE A 67 29.51 -9.58 0.55
CA ILE A 67 30.60 -10.37 -0.01
C ILE A 67 30.46 -11.79 0.53
N TYR A 68 30.33 -12.76 -0.37
CA TYR A 68 30.19 -14.16 -0.02
C TYR A 68 31.38 -14.97 -0.57
N LYS A 69 32.02 -15.75 0.31
CA LYS A 69 33.03 -16.71 -0.07
C LYS A 69 32.40 -18.06 -0.29
N ALA A 70 32.27 -18.46 -1.55
CA ALA A 70 31.61 -19.70 -1.95
C ALA A 70 32.48 -20.95 -1.73
N LYS A 71 31.87 -22.14 -1.86
CA LYS A 71 32.57 -23.42 -1.71
C LYS A 71 33.63 -23.69 -2.78
N ASP A 72 33.53 -23.02 -3.92
CA ASP A 72 34.57 -23.03 -4.97
C ASP A 72 35.86 -22.28 -4.58
N GLY A 73 35.82 -21.57 -3.45
CA GLY A 73 36.92 -20.79 -2.90
C GLY A 73 37.00 -19.35 -3.41
N GLU A 74 36.10 -18.96 -4.31
CA GLU A 74 36.02 -17.62 -4.90
C GLU A 74 35.14 -16.71 -4.06
N GLU A 75 35.36 -15.39 -4.19
CA GLU A 75 34.53 -14.37 -3.56
C GLU A 75 33.54 -13.79 -4.57
N TYR A 76 32.27 -13.79 -4.18
CA TYR A 76 31.16 -13.24 -4.96
C TYR A 76 30.61 -11.97 -4.31
N ILE A 77 30.16 -11.05 -5.15
CA ILE A 77 29.45 -9.84 -4.74
C ILE A 77 27.96 -10.08 -4.92
N PHE A 78 27.24 -10.14 -3.83
CA PHE A 78 25.80 -10.26 -3.81
C PHE A 78 25.16 -8.88 -3.57
N ASN A 79 24.34 -8.41 -4.48
CA ASN A 79 23.47 -7.28 -4.27
C ASN A 79 22.06 -7.84 -4.00
N LEU A 80 21.72 -7.94 -2.74
CA LEU A 80 20.39 -8.37 -2.28
C LEU A 80 19.46 -7.17 -2.25
N ILE A 81 18.33 -7.26 -2.93
CA ILE A 81 17.25 -6.28 -2.90
C ILE A 81 16.07 -6.93 -2.20
N ASP A 82 15.78 -6.51 -0.98
CA ASP A 82 14.59 -6.96 -0.25
C ASP A 82 13.34 -6.25 -0.77
N THR A 83 12.28 -7.00 -1.08
CA THR A 83 11.06 -6.50 -1.71
C THR A 83 9.88 -6.54 -0.75
N PRO A 84 8.88 -5.64 -0.86
CA PRO A 84 7.62 -5.82 -0.16
C PRO A 84 6.92 -7.13 -0.53
N GLY A 85 6.11 -7.67 0.39
CA GLY A 85 5.32 -8.89 0.15
C GLY A 85 3.82 -8.63 0.00
N HIS A 86 3.34 -7.40 0.10
CA HIS A 86 1.92 -7.06 0.10
C HIS A 86 1.46 -6.54 -1.27
N VAL A 87 0.23 -6.89 -1.68
CA VAL A 87 -0.35 -6.49 -2.98
C VAL A 87 -0.33 -4.98 -3.23
N ASP A 88 -0.57 -4.17 -2.21
CA ASP A 88 -0.54 -2.70 -2.33
C ASP A 88 0.83 -2.16 -2.78
N PHE A 89 1.90 -2.96 -2.62
CA PHE A 89 3.27 -2.57 -2.99
C PHE A 89 3.82 -3.29 -4.22
N ASN A 90 2.97 -3.91 -5.05
CA ASN A 90 3.40 -4.58 -6.29
C ASN A 90 4.25 -3.66 -7.19
N TYR A 91 4.01 -2.35 -7.14
CA TYR A 91 4.83 -1.38 -7.85
C TYR A 91 6.28 -1.32 -7.33
N GLU A 92 6.48 -1.32 -6.02
CA GLU A 92 7.82 -1.39 -5.42
C GLU A 92 8.50 -2.71 -5.77
N VAL A 93 7.76 -3.81 -5.78
CA VAL A 93 8.25 -5.13 -6.21
C VAL A 93 8.73 -5.07 -7.65
N SER A 94 7.90 -4.62 -8.59
CA SER A 94 8.26 -4.51 -10.01
C SER A 94 9.52 -3.67 -10.26
N ARG A 95 9.70 -2.59 -9.49
CA ARG A 95 10.89 -1.73 -9.58
C ARG A 95 12.15 -2.44 -9.08
N ALA A 96 12.05 -3.16 -7.99
CA ALA A 96 13.14 -3.94 -7.43
C ALA A 96 13.55 -5.08 -8.37
N LEU A 97 12.55 -5.79 -8.95
CA LEU A 97 12.78 -6.86 -9.92
C LEU A 97 13.58 -6.37 -11.14
N ALA A 98 13.27 -5.21 -11.69
CA ALA A 98 14.00 -4.66 -12.85
C ALA A 98 15.47 -4.34 -12.58
N ALA A 99 15.88 -4.26 -11.31
CA ALA A 99 17.29 -4.08 -10.92
C ALA A 99 18.00 -5.42 -10.68
N CYS A 100 17.29 -6.55 -10.72
CA CYS A 100 17.80 -7.90 -10.47
C CYS A 100 18.10 -8.66 -11.76
N ASP A 101 18.86 -9.77 -11.62
CA ASP A 101 19.11 -10.77 -12.64
C ASP A 101 18.48 -12.13 -12.27
N GLY A 102 18.02 -12.27 -11.01
CA GLY A 102 17.28 -13.43 -10.54
C GLY A 102 16.53 -13.18 -9.24
N ALA A 103 15.71 -14.15 -8.84
CA ALA A 103 14.88 -14.08 -7.65
C ALA A 103 14.86 -15.40 -6.86
N ILE A 104 14.88 -15.28 -5.54
CA ILE A 104 14.64 -16.40 -4.62
C ILE A 104 13.15 -16.41 -4.30
N LEU A 105 12.45 -17.50 -4.65
CA LEU A 105 11.06 -17.71 -4.31
C LEU A 105 10.95 -18.47 -2.99
N VAL A 106 10.54 -17.81 -1.92
CA VAL A 106 10.35 -18.44 -0.60
C VAL A 106 8.94 -18.94 -0.45
N VAL A 107 8.79 -20.25 -0.22
CA VAL A 107 7.50 -20.91 -0.01
C VAL A 107 7.48 -21.58 1.36
N ASP A 108 6.39 -21.41 2.11
CA ASP A 108 6.18 -22.05 3.41
C ASP A 108 5.89 -23.55 3.24
N ALA A 109 6.64 -24.41 3.93
CA ALA A 109 6.49 -25.86 3.87
C ALA A 109 5.12 -26.37 4.35
N ALA A 110 4.39 -25.59 5.13
CA ALA A 110 3.06 -25.96 5.63
C ALA A 110 1.92 -25.37 4.77
N GLN A 111 2.07 -24.11 4.34
CA GLN A 111 1.04 -23.39 3.58
C GLN A 111 1.11 -23.69 2.07
N GLY A 112 2.32 -23.83 1.50
CA GLY A 112 2.53 -24.01 0.08
C GLY A 112 2.34 -22.72 -0.73
N ILE A 113 1.87 -22.81 -1.97
CA ILE A 113 1.65 -21.68 -2.87
C ILE A 113 0.42 -20.90 -2.46
N GLU A 114 0.53 -19.56 -2.45
CA GLU A 114 -0.54 -18.62 -2.19
C GLU A 114 -0.76 -17.69 -3.40
N ALA A 115 -1.86 -16.93 -3.47
CA ALA A 115 -2.17 -16.08 -4.63
C ALA A 115 -1.05 -15.07 -4.95
N GLN A 116 -0.50 -14.42 -3.93
CA GLN A 116 0.63 -13.50 -4.10
C GLN A 116 1.92 -14.18 -4.53
N THR A 117 2.09 -15.48 -4.22
CA THR A 117 3.23 -16.26 -4.71
C THR A 117 3.21 -16.32 -6.24
N LEU A 118 2.04 -16.63 -6.81
CA LEU A 118 1.86 -16.66 -8.27
C LEU A 118 2.06 -15.29 -8.91
N ALA A 119 1.43 -14.26 -8.35
CA ALA A 119 1.56 -12.90 -8.85
C ALA A 119 3.02 -12.41 -8.87
N ASN A 120 3.77 -12.65 -7.79
CA ASN A 120 5.18 -12.27 -7.71
C ASN A 120 6.06 -13.05 -8.69
N VAL A 121 5.78 -14.34 -8.90
CA VAL A 121 6.50 -15.15 -9.91
C VAL A 121 6.23 -14.64 -11.31
N TYR A 122 4.98 -14.35 -11.66
CA TYR A 122 4.65 -13.81 -12.98
C TYR A 122 5.32 -12.46 -13.22
N LEU A 123 5.35 -11.58 -12.20
CA LEU A 123 6.11 -10.32 -12.28
C LEU A 123 7.60 -10.56 -12.50
N ALA A 124 8.21 -11.54 -11.84
CA ALA A 124 9.62 -11.88 -12.04
C ALA A 124 9.88 -12.38 -13.47
N LEU A 125 8.98 -13.22 -14.00
CA LEU A 125 9.08 -13.74 -15.37
C LEU A 125 8.84 -12.63 -16.42
N GLU A 126 7.98 -11.65 -16.19
CA GLU A 126 7.82 -10.46 -17.05
C GLU A 126 9.12 -9.65 -17.19
N HIS A 127 10.01 -9.74 -16.19
CA HIS A 127 11.33 -9.10 -16.17
C HIS A 127 12.47 -10.02 -16.62
N ASP A 128 12.15 -11.20 -17.17
CA ASP A 128 13.12 -12.22 -17.63
C ASP A 128 14.11 -12.66 -16.52
N LEU A 129 13.65 -12.75 -15.26
CA LEU A 129 14.48 -13.18 -14.14
C LEU A 129 14.53 -14.70 -14.01
N ASP A 130 15.72 -15.22 -13.69
CA ASP A 130 15.87 -16.61 -13.26
C ASP A 130 15.36 -16.78 -11.83
N VAL A 131 14.32 -17.62 -11.66
CA VAL A 131 13.66 -17.85 -10.37
C VAL A 131 13.97 -19.26 -9.88
N PHE A 132 14.44 -19.39 -8.63
CA PHE A 132 14.55 -20.69 -7.99
C PHE A 132 13.83 -20.72 -6.62
N PRO A 133 13.15 -21.84 -6.29
CA PRO A 133 12.40 -21.98 -5.07
C PRO A 133 13.28 -22.34 -3.87
N VAL A 134 12.84 -21.89 -2.69
CA VAL A 134 13.39 -22.24 -1.37
C VAL A 134 12.21 -22.57 -0.46
N ILE A 135 12.22 -23.74 0.17
CA ILE A 135 11.13 -24.21 1.02
C ILE A 135 11.49 -23.95 2.47
N ASN A 136 10.76 -23.00 3.09
CA ASN A 136 11.01 -22.50 4.44
C ASN A 136 10.06 -23.13 5.49
N LYS A 137 10.43 -22.95 6.74
CA LYS A 137 9.67 -23.39 7.91
C LYS A 137 9.53 -24.92 8.03
N ILE A 138 10.55 -25.66 7.62
CA ILE A 138 10.58 -27.14 7.75
C ILE A 138 10.56 -27.62 9.21
N ASP A 139 10.76 -26.72 10.17
CA ASP A 139 10.68 -26.96 11.61
C ASP A 139 9.25 -27.02 12.16
N LEU A 140 8.25 -26.64 11.37
CA LEU A 140 6.86 -26.71 11.80
C LEU A 140 6.35 -28.18 11.80
N PRO A 141 5.53 -28.58 12.79
CA PRO A 141 4.94 -29.92 12.82
C PRO A 141 4.02 -30.25 11.61
N SER A 142 3.48 -29.22 10.97
CA SER A 142 2.61 -29.32 9.80
C SER A 142 3.37 -29.20 8.48
N ALA A 143 4.70 -29.11 8.50
CA ALA A 143 5.52 -28.97 7.32
C ALA A 143 5.48 -30.25 6.46
N ASP A 144 5.22 -30.10 5.18
CA ASP A 144 5.27 -31.15 4.16
C ASP A 144 6.04 -30.65 2.93
N PRO A 145 7.39 -30.65 2.99
CA PRO A 145 8.21 -30.13 1.91
C PRO A 145 8.00 -30.85 0.57
N GLN A 146 7.75 -32.18 0.61
CA GLN A 146 7.59 -32.96 -0.63
C GLN A 146 6.32 -32.55 -1.38
N ARG A 147 5.22 -32.36 -0.66
CA ARG A 147 3.98 -31.85 -1.24
C ARG A 147 4.19 -30.47 -1.88
N VAL A 148 4.91 -29.57 -1.20
CA VAL A 148 5.15 -28.20 -1.70
C VAL A 148 6.07 -28.21 -2.92
N ILE A 149 7.05 -29.14 -3.01
CA ILE A 149 7.87 -29.33 -4.21
C ILE A 149 6.99 -29.69 -5.40
N GLU A 150 6.13 -30.71 -5.25
CA GLU A 150 5.19 -31.15 -6.29
C GLU A 150 4.24 -30.02 -6.71
N GLU A 151 3.71 -29.26 -5.73
CA GLU A 151 2.85 -28.10 -5.97
C GLU A 151 3.55 -27.01 -6.79
N ILE A 152 4.83 -26.71 -6.53
CA ILE A 152 5.61 -25.71 -7.28
C ILE A 152 5.82 -26.17 -8.73
N GLU A 153 6.17 -27.45 -8.94
CA GLU A 153 6.39 -28.00 -10.27
C GLU A 153 5.10 -28.05 -11.10
N ASP A 154 3.99 -28.47 -10.48
CA ASP A 154 2.71 -28.63 -11.16
C ASP A 154 2.02 -27.29 -11.46
N VAL A 155 2.08 -26.32 -10.53
CA VAL A 155 1.31 -25.06 -10.62
C VAL A 155 2.12 -23.94 -11.27
N ILE A 156 3.41 -23.82 -10.93
CA ILE A 156 4.28 -22.75 -11.43
C ILE A 156 5.08 -23.23 -12.64
N GLY A 157 5.44 -24.51 -12.69
CA GLY A 157 6.27 -25.09 -13.76
C GLY A 157 7.77 -24.84 -13.59
N ILE A 158 8.23 -24.54 -12.38
CA ILE A 158 9.65 -24.33 -12.04
C ILE A 158 10.18 -25.62 -11.38
N GLU A 159 11.35 -26.11 -11.81
CA GLU A 159 12.01 -27.26 -11.16
C GLU A 159 12.28 -26.97 -9.67
N ALA A 160 11.81 -27.84 -8.79
CA ALA A 160 11.88 -27.69 -7.35
C ALA A 160 12.51 -28.87 -6.60
N GLN A 161 12.92 -29.95 -7.30
CA GLN A 161 13.47 -31.16 -6.68
C GLN A 161 14.79 -30.89 -5.92
N ASP A 162 15.56 -29.91 -6.35
CA ASP A 162 16.81 -29.49 -5.72
C ASP A 162 16.64 -28.23 -4.83
N ALA A 163 15.40 -27.83 -4.54
CA ALA A 163 15.12 -26.66 -3.73
C ALA A 163 15.70 -26.82 -2.30
N PRO A 164 16.43 -25.82 -1.77
CA PRO A 164 16.89 -25.84 -0.39
C PRO A 164 15.74 -25.93 0.60
N LEU A 165 15.84 -26.91 1.50
CA LEU A 165 14.89 -27.09 2.59
C LEU A 165 15.44 -26.36 3.83
N ILE A 166 14.79 -25.26 4.25
CA ILE A 166 15.34 -24.39 5.28
C ILE A 166 14.39 -24.15 6.45
N SER A 167 15.00 -23.79 7.57
CA SER A 167 14.34 -23.06 8.64
C SER A 167 15.08 -21.74 8.84
N ALA A 168 14.58 -20.67 8.25
CA ALA A 168 15.18 -19.35 8.42
C ALA A 168 15.20 -18.94 9.90
N LYS A 169 14.15 -19.28 10.65
CA LYS A 169 14.08 -19.04 12.12
C LYS A 169 15.25 -19.69 12.87
N ASN A 170 15.61 -20.92 12.53
CA ASN A 170 16.64 -21.71 13.21
C ASN A 170 18.00 -21.65 12.51
N GLY A 171 18.13 -20.94 11.38
CA GLY A 171 19.37 -20.83 10.62
C GLY A 171 19.80 -22.11 9.89
N ILE A 172 18.84 -23.03 9.62
CA ILE A 172 19.10 -24.31 8.96
C ILE A 172 19.01 -24.11 7.45
N GLY A 173 19.94 -24.70 6.67
CA GLY A 173 19.91 -24.74 5.20
C GLY A 173 20.30 -23.43 4.50
N ILE A 174 20.78 -22.40 5.23
CA ILE A 174 21.08 -21.07 4.66
C ILE A 174 22.28 -21.11 3.70
N GLU A 175 23.28 -21.95 3.99
CA GLU A 175 24.46 -22.08 3.15
C GLU A 175 24.10 -22.67 1.77
N GLU A 176 23.18 -23.61 1.71
CA GLU A 176 22.65 -24.20 0.50
C GLU A 176 21.95 -23.15 -0.38
N VAL A 177 21.20 -22.23 0.25
CA VAL A 177 20.60 -21.10 -0.48
C VAL A 177 21.67 -20.21 -1.10
N LEU A 178 22.73 -19.85 -0.35
CA LEU A 178 23.82 -19.00 -0.86
C LEU A 178 24.58 -19.67 -2.03
N GLU A 179 24.82 -20.98 -1.96
CA GLU A 179 25.44 -21.73 -3.07
C GLU A 179 24.51 -21.81 -4.30
N GLN A 180 23.21 -21.89 -4.10
CA GLN A 180 22.26 -21.81 -5.22
C GLN A 180 22.21 -20.42 -5.85
N VAL A 181 22.35 -19.35 -5.09
CA VAL A 181 22.50 -17.99 -5.64
C VAL A 181 23.72 -17.93 -6.56
N VAL A 182 24.85 -18.52 -6.17
CA VAL A 182 26.07 -18.57 -7.02
C VAL A 182 25.82 -19.32 -8.32
N SER A 183 25.14 -20.48 -8.26
CA SER A 183 25.00 -21.41 -9.38
C SER A 183 23.80 -21.14 -10.30
N LYS A 184 22.68 -20.65 -9.74
CA LYS A 184 21.39 -20.49 -10.47
C LYS A 184 21.15 -19.07 -10.96
N ILE A 185 21.68 -18.05 -10.26
CA ILE A 185 21.52 -16.67 -10.71
C ILE A 185 22.66 -16.30 -11.64
N PRO A 186 22.38 -15.82 -12.87
CA PRO A 186 23.40 -15.45 -13.82
C PRO A 186 24.22 -14.23 -13.35
N ALA A 187 25.43 -14.13 -13.87
CA ALA A 187 26.17 -12.89 -13.77
C ALA A 187 25.49 -11.81 -14.64
N PRO A 188 25.52 -10.56 -14.22
CA PRO A 188 24.91 -9.50 -15.00
C PRO A 188 25.61 -9.30 -16.34
N ASP A 189 24.84 -9.02 -17.37
CA ASP A 189 25.32 -8.61 -18.69
C ASP A 189 25.70 -7.13 -18.69
N GLY A 190 26.46 -6.69 -19.69
CA GLY A 190 26.80 -5.30 -19.95
C GLY A 190 28.29 -5.07 -20.22
N ASP A 191 28.59 -3.99 -20.93
CA ASP A 191 29.95 -3.63 -21.33
C ASP A 191 30.34 -2.26 -20.70
N PRO A 192 31.36 -2.22 -19.84
CA PRO A 192 31.84 -0.98 -19.21
C PRO A 192 32.37 0.06 -20.19
N GLU A 193 32.73 -0.33 -21.42
CA GLU A 193 33.28 0.58 -22.44
C GLU A 193 32.23 1.24 -23.33
N LYS A 194 30.97 0.79 -23.22
CA LYS A 194 29.84 1.41 -23.92
C LYS A 194 29.42 2.74 -23.26
N PRO A 195 28.58 3.55 -23.95
CA PRO A 195 27.97 4.72 -23.35
C PRO A 195 27.18 4.38 -22.09
N LEU A 196 27.26 5.23 -21.07
CA LEU A 196 26.55 5.02 -19.80
C LEU A 196 25.04 4.86 -20.04
N GLN A 197 24.50 3.78 -19.49
CA GLN A 197 23.07 3.49 -19.47
C GLN A 197 22.69 2.88 -18.12
N ALA A 198 22.11 3.68 -17.24
CA ALA A 198 21.74 3.24 -15.91
C ALA A 198 20.24 3.50 -15.65
N LEU A 199 19.55 2.48 -15.13
CA LEU A 199 18.14 2.55 -14.75
C LEU A 199 17.99 3.08 -13.34
N ILE A 200 17.17 4.11 -13.14
CA ILE A 200 16.77 4.57 -11.81
C ILE A 200 15.65 3.65 -11.30
N PHE A 201 15.92 2.85 -10.28
CA PHE A 201 14.89 1.99 -9.70
C PHE A 201 14.29 2.56 -8.40
N ASP A 202 14.99 3.46 -7.70
CA ASP A 202 14.48 4.18 -6.55
C ASP A 202 15.23 5.51 -6.33
N SER A 203 14.71 6.35 -5.44
CA SER A 203 15.38 7.56 -4.97
C SER A 203 14.95 7.93 -3.56
N VAL A 204 15.87 8.56 -2.81
CA VAL A 204 15.59 9.10 -1.48
C VAL A 204 16.07 10.53 -1.40
N TYR A 205 15.35 11.35 -0.64
CA TYR A 205 15.80 12.69 -0.31
C TYR A 205 16.47 12.68 1.07
N ASP A 206 17.70 13.12 1.09
CA ASP A 206 18.46 13.35 2.32
C ASP A 206 18.68 14.86 2.52
N SER A 207 18.47 15.36 3.74
CA SER A 207 18.56 16.79 4.04
C SER A 207 19.97 17.37 3.85
N TYR A 208 21.00 16.53 3.87
CA TYR A 208 22.42 16.92 3.75
C TYR A 208 22.99 16.64 2.35
N LYS A 209 22.66 15.47 1.78
CA LYS A 209 23.18 15.02 0.47
C LYS A 209 22.28 15.42 -0.71
N GLY A 210 21.06 15.89 -0.45
CA GLY A 210 20.05 16.15 -1.47
C GLY A 210 19.41 14.86 -1.98
N VAL A 211 19.17 14.77 -3.28
CA VAL A 211 18.62 13.57 -3.90
C VAL A 211 19.69 12.51 -4.06
N ILE A 212 19.47 11.35 -3.47
CA ILE A 212 20.27 10.14 -3.66
C ILE A 212 19.49 9.23 -4.61
N VAL A 213 20.06 8.95 -5.76
CA VAL A 213 19.46 8.14 -6.81
C VAL A 213 20.00 6.73 -6.72
N PHE A 214 19.11 5.74 -6.65
CA PHE A 214 19.46 4.32 -6.68
C PHE A 214 19.38 3.82 -8.11
N CYS A 215 20.46 3.26 -8.61
CA CYS A 215 20.56 2.88 -10.01
C CYS A 215 21.20 1.51 -10.22
N ARG A 216 20.73 0.85 -11.29
CA ARG A 216 21.34 -0.33 -11.87
C ARG A 216 22.03 0.08 -13.17
N LEU A 217 23.35 -0.11 -13.25
CA LEU A 217 24.09 0.12 -14.48
C LEU A 217 23.93 -1.09 -15.41
N LYS A 218 23.35 -0.86 -16.57
CA LYS A 218 23.26 -1.87 -17.64
C LYS A 218 24.48 -1.80 -18.55
N GLU A 219 24.94 -0.61 -18.93
CA GLU A 219 26.09 -0.39 -19.79
C GLU A 219 26.94 0.78 -19.26
N GLY A 220 28.23 0.80 -19.59
CA GLY A 220 29.11 1.91 -19.30
C GLY A 220 29.60 1.96 -17.86
N ARG A 221 30.10 3.13 -17.47
CA ARG A 221 30.60 3.43 -16.13
C ARG A 221 30.24 4.84 -15.70
N VAL A 222 30.22 5.09 -14.40
CA VAL A 222 29.99 6.40 -13.80
C VAL A 222 30.89 6.60 -12.58
N SER A 223 31.49 7.78 -12.47
CA SER A 223 32.34 8.17 -11.36
C SER A 223 32.05 9.61 -10.94
N LYS A 224 32.68 10.04 -9.84
CA LYS A 224 32.58 11.43 -9.41
C LYS A 224 33.08 12.38 -10.52
N GLY A 225 32.31 13.46 -10.77
CA GLY A 225 32.59 14.47 -11.80
C GLY A 225 32.01 14.14 -13.17
N THR A 226 31.44 12.95 -13.37
CA THR A 226 30.74 12.62 -14.61
C THR A 226 29.52 13.55 -14.78
N LYS A 227 29.40 14.17 -15.96
CA LYS A 227 28.24 14.97 -16.31
C LYS A 227 27.17 14.05 -16.88
N ILE A 228 26.06 13.95 -16.18
CA ILE A 228 24.97 13.06 -16.53
C ILE A 228 23.75 13.81 -17.05
N LYS A 229 22.94 13.12 -17.85
CA LYS A 229 21.65 13.55 -18.34
C LYS A 229 20.59 12.52 -18.02
N MET A 230 19.47 12.96 -17.46
CA MET A 230 18.24 12.20 -17.33
C MET A 230 17.49 12.19 -18.66
N MET A 231 17.23 11.02 -19.23
CA MET A 231 16.70 10.96 -20.61
C MET A 231 15.24 11.38 -20.71
N ALA A 232 14.38 11.04 -19.73
CA ALA A 232 12.98 11.37 -19.74
C ALA A 232 12.70 12.83 -19.35
N THR A 233 13.40 13.36 -18.33
CA THR A 233 13.19 14.73 -17.87
C THR A 233 14.06 15.75 -18.62
N GLY A 234 15.13 15.30 -19.25
CA GLY A 234 16.12 16.14 -19.91
C GLY A 234 17.04 16.91 -18.94
N ALA A 235 16.90 16.71 -17.64
CA ALA A 235 17.70 17.37 -16.62
C ALA A 235 19.17 16.91 -16.70
N THR A 236 20.08 17.84 -16.44
CA THR A 236 21.53 17.58 -16.44
C THR A 236 22.11 17.91 -15.09
N ALA A 237 23.06 17.10 -14.64
CA ALA A 237 23.72 17.29 -13.36
C ALA A 237 25.15 16.76 -13.41
N GLU A 238 25.98 17.18 -12.45
CA GLU A 238 27.30 16.61 -12.23
C GLU A 238 27.28 15.69 -11.02
N VAL A 239 27.85 14.49 -11.17
CA VAL A 239 27.92 13.48 -10.10
C VAL A 239 28.90 13.94 -9.02
N VAL A 240 28.39 14.00 -7.79
CA VAL A 240 29.19 14.42 -6.62
C VAL A 240 29.82 13.22 -5.94
N GLU A 241 29.07 12.13 -5.82
CA GLU A 241 29.50 10.90 -5.16
C GLU A 241 28.78 9.69 -5.82
N VAL A 242 29.50 8.58 -5.92
CA VAL A 242 28.95 7.27 -6.28
C VAL A 242 29.29 6.27 -5.18
N GLY A 243 28.50 5.22 -5.03
CA GLY A 243 28.76 4.21 -4.02
C GLY A 243 27.79 3.04 -4.07
N TYR A 244 27.91 2.16 -3.09
CA TYR A 244 27.08 0.97 -2.92
C TYR A 244 26.44 0.94 -1.52
N PHE A 245 25.49 0.02 -1.34
CA PHE A 245 24.70 -0.07 -0.13
C PHE A 245 25.34 -1.01 0.89
N GLY A 246 25.64 -0.51 2.08
CA GLY A 246 25.89 -1.33 3.26
C GLY A 246 24.62 -1.60 4.06
N ALA A 247 24.72 -2.32 5.17
CA ALA A 247 23.59 -2.50 6.07
C ALA A 247 23.25 -1.17 6.75
N GLY A 248 22.18 -0.52 6.28
CA GLY A 248 21.71 0.77 6.80
C GLY A 248 22.62 1.98 6.53
N GLN A 249 23.59 1.88 5.61
CA GLN A 249 24.52 2.98 5.31
C GLN A 249 24.93 3.02 3.84
N PHE A 250 25.27 4.21 3.36
CA PHE A 250 25.83 4.46 2.03
C PHE A 250 27.36 4.42 2.08
N ILE A 251 27.98 3.55 1.29
CA ILE A 251 29.44 3.38 1.25
C ILE A 251 29.99 3.94 -0.07
N PRO A 252 30.75 5.05 -0.05
CA PRO A 252 31.29 5.64 -1.25
C PRO A 252 32.32 4.71 -1.93
N CYS A 253 32.36 4.77 -3.27
CA CYS A 253 33.37 4.11 -4.07
C CYS A 253 33.91 5.05 -5.17
N GLU A 254 34.92 4.62 -5.89
CA GLU A 254 35.54 5.45 -6.95
C GLU A 254 34.67 5.46 -8.21
N GLU A 255 34.11 4.30 -8.57
CA GLU A 255 33.37 4.08 -9.82
C GLU A 255 32.34 3.00 -9.65
N LEU A 256 31.22 3.15 -10.36
CA LEU A 256 30.23 2.08 -10.66
C LEU A 256 30.35 1.74 -12.14
N GLN A 257 30.31 0.46 -12.48
CA GLN A 257 30.41 -0.05 -13.85
C GLN A 257 29.24 -0.95 -14.21
N ALA A 258 29.10 -1.28 -15.50
CA ALA A 258 28.08 -2.18 -16.02
C ALA A 258 27.94 -3.44 -15.15
N GLY A 259 26.71 -3.84 -14.87
CA GLY A 259 26.40 -4.96 -13.99
C GLY A 259 26.22 -4.60 -12.52
N MET A 260 26.63 -3.43 -12.06
CA MET A 260 26.55 -3.05 -10.65
C MET A 260 25.22 -2.40 -10.29
N VAL A 261 24.81 -2.64 -9.04
CA VAL A 261 23.75 -1.90 -8.34
C VAL A 261 24.43 -0.95 -7.34
N GLY A 262 24.02 0.30 -7.34
CA GLY A 262 24.60 1.30 -6.45
C GLY A 262 23.77 2.58 -6.38
N TYR A 263 24.34 3.58 -5.75
CA TYR A 263 23.75 4.92 -5.67
C TYR A 263 24.68 5.97 -6.26
N LEU A 264 24.05 7.07 -6.69
CA LEU A 264 24.77 8.30 -7.00
C LEU A 264 24.06 9.49 -6.37
N THR A 265 24.87 10.49 -6.00
CA THR A 265 24.38 11.81 -5.65
C THR A 265 24.86 12.80 -6.71
N ALA A 266 24.01 13.70 -7.09
CA ALA A 266 24.35 14.71 -8.09
C ALA A 266 23.81 16.08 -7.65
N SER A 267 24.36 17.16 -8.22
CA SER A 267 23.91 18.52 -7.93
C SER A 267 22.50 18.80 -8.49
N ILE A 268 21.55 17.93 -8.17
CA ILE A 268 20.16 18.04 -8.62
C ILE A 268 19.43 19.03 -7.71
N LYS A 269 19.00 20.14 -8.28
CA LYS A 269 18.35 21.24 -7.54
C LYS A 269 16.87 21.00 -7.28
N ASN A 270 16.22 20.27 -8.17
CA ASN A 270 14.79 20.00 -8.08
C ASN A 270 14.58 18.48 -8.12
N VAL A 271 13.89 17.96 -7.14
CA VAL A 271 13.63 16.52 -7.04
C VAL A 271 12.74 16.01 -8.17
N LYS A 272 11.89 16.87 -8.73
CA LYS A 272 11.10 16.55 -9.94
C LYS A 272 11.95 16.25 -11.17
N ASP A 273 13.24 16.57 -11.13
CA ASP A 273 14.20 16.29 -12.19
C ASP A 273 14.70 14.83 -12.19
N THR A 274 14.52 14.10 -11.07
CA THR A 274 14.76 12.65 -10.98
C THR A 274 13.45 11.91 -10.96
N ARG A 275 13.25 11.06 -11.95
CA ARG A 275 12.06 10.22 -12.04
C ARG A 275 12.45 8.76 -11.97
N VAL A 276 11.81 8.02 -11.09
CA VAL A 276 11.99 6.56 -11.04
C VAL A 276 11.54 5.95 -12.38
N GLY A 277 12.35 5.05 -12.92
CA GLY A 277 12.18 4.49 -14.26
C GLY A 277 12.85 5.31 -15.38
N ASP A 278 13.48 6.44 -15.06
CA ASP A 278 14.27 7.19 -16.03
C ASP A 278 15.63 6.52 -16.26
N THR A 279 16.24 6.81 -17.39
CA THR A 279 17.57 6.37 -17.76
C THR A 279 18.58 7.50 -17.58
N ILE A 280 19.65 7.20 -16.86
CA ILE A 280 20.80 8.08 -16.72
C ILE A 280 21.81 7.74 -17.83
N THR A 281 22.26 8.76 -18.54
CA THR A 281 23.31 8.63 -19.55
C THR A 281 24.39 9.72 -19.37
N ASP A 282 25.55 9.52 -20.00
CA ASP A 282 26.59 10.52 -20.03
C ASP A 282 26.18 11.67 -20.95
N LEU A 283 26.38 12.92 -20.52
CA LEU A 283 26.03 14.11 -21.29
C LEU A 283 26.88 14.28 -22.55
N GLU A 284 28.18 13.89 -22.47
CA GLU A 284 29.14 14.06 -23.55
C GLU A 284 29.10 12.88 -24.55
N ASN A 285 28.74 11.68 -24.07
CA ASN A 285 28.59 10.47 -24.88
C ASN A 285 27.27 9.73 -24.53
N PRO A 286 26.11 10.29 -24.94
CA PRO A 286 24.84 9.71 -24.55
C PRO A 286 24.54 8.39 -25.24
N CYS A 287 23.84 7.48 -24.53
CA CYS A 287 23.30 6.27 -25.13
C CYS A 287 22.20 6.60 -26.16
N ALA A 288 22.02 5.72 -27.14
CA ALA A 288 21.10 5.95 -28.26
C ALA A 288 19.62 5.88 -27.83
N GLU A 289 19.28 4.92 -26.95
CA GLU A 289 17.92 4.65 -26.53
C GLU A 289 17.82 4.56 -25.01
N PRO A 290 16.71 5.03 -24.39
CA PRO A 290 16.47 4.82 -22.98
C PRO A 290 16.17 3.34 -22.68
N LEU A 291 16.43 2.92 -21.47
CA LEU A 291 15.96 1.62 -20.95
C LEU A 291 14.43 1.63 -20.85
N PRO A 292 13.78 0.47 -20.98
CA PRO A 292 12.35 0.38 -20.69
C PRO A 292 12.06 0.93 -19.30
N GLY A 293 11.25 1.97 -19.24
CA GLY A 293 10.81 2.56 -17.98
C GLY A 293 9.67 1.75 -17.35
N TYR A 294 9.30 2.13 -16.13
CA TYR A 294 8.16 1.50 -15.46
C TYR A 294 6.84 2.01 -16.01
N LYS A 295 5.83 1.13 -16.01
CA LYS A 295 4.44 1.52 -16.28
C LYS A 295 4.02 2.57 -15.25
N LYS A 296 3.31 3.62 -15.69
CA LYS A 296 2.76 4.60 -14.75
C LYS A 296 1.74 3.91 -13.85
N VAL A 297 1.95 4.01 -12.55
CA VAL A 297 0.99 3.46 -11.58
C VAL A 297 -0.15 4.43 -11.41
N ASN A 298 -1.36 3.92 -11.51
CA ASN A 298 -2.56 4.66 -11.21
C ASN A 298 -2.97 4.41 -9.77
N SER A 299 -3.26 5.49 -9.05
CA SER A 299 -3.82 5.35 -7.70
C SER A 299 -5.18 4.66 -7.78
N MET A 300 -5.42 3.71 -6.87
CA MET A 300 -6.65 2.93 -6.79
C MET A 300 -7.63 3.55 -5.79
N VAL A 301 -7.10 4.12 -4.72
CA VAL A 301 -7.86 4.67 -3.58
C VAL A 301 -7.56 6.15 -3.43
N TYR A 302 -8.57 6.95 -3.20
CA TYR A 302 -8.46 8.39 -3.01
C TYR A 302 -9.11 8.82 -1.71
N CYS A 303 -8.44 9.66 -0.93
CA CYS A 303 -9.07 10.34 0.20
C CYS A 303 -8.57 11.77 0.34
N GLY A 304 -9.35 12.61 1.01
CA GLY A 304 -8.92 13.95 1.41
C GLY A 304 -8.14 13.87 2.73
N ILE A 305 -7.00 14.54 2.80
CA ILE A 305 -6.20 14.71 4.02
C ILE A 305 -6.19 16.18 4.40
N TYR A 306 -6.62 16.48 5.61
CA TYR A 306 -6.75 17.84 6.13
C TYR A 306 -6.00 17.97 7.46
N PRO A 307 -5.30 19.09 7.71
CA PRO A 307 -4.72 19.33 9.01
C PRO A 307 -5.83 19.66 10.02
N ALA A 308 -5.77 19.11 11.22
CA ALA A 308 -6.72 19.43 12.29
C ALA A 308 -6.65 20.93 12.68
N ASP A 309 -5.45 21.52 12.64
CA ASP A 309 -5.24 22.97 12.72
C ASP A 309 -5.02 23.53 11.31
N THR A 310 -5.95 24.36 10.84
CA THR A 310 -5.91 24.97 9.50
C THR A 310 -4.65 25.80 9.24
N ASN A 311 -3.99 26.32 10.28
CA ASN A 311 -2.73 27.05 10.14
C ASN A 311 -1.57 26.14 9.69
N LYS A 312 -1.67 24.82 9.88
CA LYS A 312 -0.68 23.82 9.46
C LYS A 312 -0.82 23.35 8.01
N TYR A 313 -1.69 23.96 7.20
CA TYR A 313 -1.81 23.63 5.78
C TYR A 313 -0.47 23.74 5.01
N PRO A 314 0.37 24.78 5.19
CA PRO A 314 1.69 24.82 4.55
C PRO A 314 2.61 23.68 4.99
N ASP A 315 2.60 23.32 6.28
CA ASP A 315 3.41 22.22 6.82
C ASP A 315 2.99 20.89 6.21
N LEU A 316 1.67 20.66 6.06
CA LEU A 316 1.13 19.46 5.41
C LEU A 316 1.56 19.37 3.95
N ARG A 317 1.53 20.49 3.21
CA ARG A 317 2.00 20.53 1.82
C ARG A 317 3.48 20.13 1.72
N ASP A 318 4.32 20.75 2.55
CA ASP A 318 5.76 20.51 2.54
C ASP A 318 6.08 19.06 2.95
N ALA A 319 5.30 18.46 3.86
CA ALA A 319 5.41 17.08 4.25
C ALA A 319 5.02 16.12 3.11
N LEU A 320 3.89 16.36 2.43
CA LEU A 320 3.45 15.58 1.28
C LEU A 320 4.45 15.67 0.11
N GLU A 321 4.98 16.85 -0.19
CA GLU A 321 6.03 17.03 -1.18
C GLU A 321 7.27 16.18 -0.84
N LYS A 322 7.73 16.18 0.40
CA LYS A 322 8.86 15.36 0.86
C LYS A 322 8.56 13.86 0.78
N LEU A 323 7.36 13.44 1.20
CA LEU A 323 6.97 12.02 1.09
C LEU A 323 6.91 11.55 -0.36
N GLN A 324 6.37 12.37 -1.27
CA GLN A 324 6.29 12.05 -2.70
C GLN A 324 7.68 11.83 -3.32
N LEU A 325 8.75 12.42 -2.76
CA LEU A 325 10.13 12.20 -3.18
C LEU A 325 10.61 10.78 -2.88
N ASN A 326 10.14 10.24 -1.76
CA ASN A 326 10.51 8.92 -1.29
C ASN A 326 9.48 7.85 -1.72
N ASP A 327 8.32 8.28 -2.21
CA ASP A 327 7.22 7.42 -2.65
C ASP A 327 6.60 7.99 -3.94
N ALA A 328 7.08 7.50 -5.08
CA ALA A 328 6.65 7.95 -6.40
C ALA A 328 5.19 7.55 -6.74
N SER A 329 4.57 6.68 -5.95
CA SER A 329 3.18 6.27 -6.12
C SER A 329 2.19 7.24 -5.48
N LEU A 330 2.64 8.07 -4.52
CA LEU A 330 1.82 9.08 -3.86
C LEU A 330 1.52 10.25 -4.82
N ASN A 331 0.24 10.45 -5.10
CA ASN A 331 -0.24 11.60 -5.84
C ASN A 331 -1.10 12.48 -4.94
N PHE A 332 -0.98 13.79 -5.05
CA PHE A 332 -1.82 14.71 -4.31
C PHE A 332 -2.09 16.00 -5.07
N GLU A 333 -3.24 16.57 -4.83
CA GLU A 333 -3.67 17.86 -5.38
C GLU A 333 -4.40 18.68 -4.31
N PRO A 334 -4.34 20.02 -4.37
CA PRO A 334 -5.06 20.86 -3.42
C PRO A 334 -6.56 20.63 -3.47
N GLU A 335 -7.19 20.53 -2.29
CA GLU A 335 -8.62 20.37 -2.13
C GLU A 335 -9.16 21.30 -1.05
N THR A 336 -10.43 21.68 -1.16
CA THR A 336 -11.12 22.50 -0.15
C THR A 336 -12.43 21.83 0.24
N SER A 337 -12.65 21.66 1.54
CA SER A 337 -13.90 21.19 2.12
C SER A 337 -14.58 22.32 2.87
N LEU A 338 -15.89 22.43 2.78
CA LEU A 338 -16.67 23.40 3.56
C LEU A 338 -16.59 23.12 5.07
N ALA A 339 -16.49 21.83 5.44
CA ALA A 339 -16.42 21.40 6.83
C ALA A 339 -15.00 21.45 7.42
N LEU A 340 -13.97 21.12 6.62
CA LEU A 340 -12.59 20.89 7.09
C LEU A 340 -11.59 21.98 6.64
N GLY A 341 -11.99 22.86 5.73
CA GLY A 341 -11.13 23.93 5.20
C GLY A 341 -10.20 23.44 4.09
N PHE A 342 -8.95 23.93 4.08
CA PHE A 342 -7.96 23.59 3.05
C PHE A 342 -7.22 22.29 3.39
N GLY A 343 -7.07 21.42 2.41
CA GLY A 343 -6.37 20.15 2.52
C GLY A 343 -5.88 19.68 1.15
N PHE A 344 -5.65 18.39 1.04
CA PHE A 344 -5.20 17.75 -0.19
C PHE A 344 -6.01 16.50 -0.49
N ARG A 345 -6.39 16.32 -1.75
CA ARG A 345 -6.88 15.06 -2.28
C ARG A 345 -5.69 14.19 -2.64
N CYS A 346 -5.52 13.06 -1.94
CA CYS A 346 -4.41 12.17 -2.10
C CYS A 346 -4.86 10.86 -2.75
N GLY A 347 -4.04 10.32 -3.64
CA GLY A 347 -4.23 9.04 -4.29
C GLY A 347 -3.21 8.02 -3.80
N PHE A 348 -3.68 6.80 -3.50
CA PHE A 348 -2.93 5.71 -2.90
C PHE A 348 -3.09 4.42 -3.71
N LEU A 349 -2.16 3.47 -3.54
CA LEU A 349 -2.22 2.15 -4.18
C LEU A 349 -3.34 1.29 -3.56
N GLY A 350 -3.52 1.38 -2.25
CA GLY A 350 -4.53 0.67 -1.47
C GLY A 350 -4.70 1.27 -0.09
N LEU A 351 -5.45 0.60 0.79
CA LEU A 351 -5.68 1.07 2.16
C LEU A 351 -4.44 0.99 3.04
N LEU A 352 -3.65 -0.07 2.91
CA LEU A 352 -2.43 -0.20 3.69
C LEU A 352 -1.44 0.92 3.35
N HIS A 353 -1.35 1.28 2.06
CA HIS A 353 -0.55 2.43 1.63
C HIS A 353 -1.07 3.74 2.24
N LEU A 354 -2.40 3.95 2.26
CA LEU A 354 -3.02 5.12 2.90
C LEU A 354 -2.66 5.20 4.39
N ASP A 355 -2.83 4.11 5.13
CA ASP A 355 -2.53 4.04 6.56
C ASP A 355 -1.08 4.38 6.85
N ILE A 356 -0.16 3.84 6.05
CA ILE A 356 1.27 4.08 6.19
C ILE A 356 1.61 5.56 5.95
N ILE A 357 1.09 6.15 4.89
CA ILE A 357 1.32 7.57 4.58
C ILE A 357 0.74 8.47 5.68
N GLN A 358 -0.45 8.15 6.19
CA GLN A 358 -1.06 8.88 7.30
C GLN A 358 -0.20 8.80 8.57
N GLU A 359 0.21 7.58 8.98
CA GLU A 359 1.06 7.43 10.17
C GLU A 359 2.42 8.11 10.00
N ARG A 360 3.01 8.10 8.81
CA ARG A 360 4.25 8.82 8.52
C ARG A 360 4.08 10.33 8.66
N LEU A 361 2.99 10.90 8.13
CA LEU A 361 2.67 12.32 8.29
C LEU A 361 2.49 12.69 9.76
N GLU A 362 1.84 11.85 10.55
CA GLU A 362 1.62 12.08 11.98
C GLU A 362 2.91 11.94 12.79
N ARG A 363 3.73 10.89 12.56
CA ARG A 363 4.93 10.58 13.36
C ARG A 363 6.17 11.35 12.90
N GLU A 364 6.48 11.39 11.60
CA GLU A 364 7.70 12.00 11.09
C GLU A 364 7.59 13.54 11.01
N TYR A 365 6.37 14.06 10.75
CA TYR A 365 6.13 15.49 10.57
C TYR A 365 5.32 16.15 11.69
N ASN A 366 4.90 15.37 12.69
CA ASN A 366 4.13 15.83 13.86
C ASN A 366 2.88 16.62 13.46
N LEU A 367 2.09 16.05 12.54
CA LEU A 367 0.84 16.62 12.03
C LEU A 367 -0.35 15.87 12.62
N ASP A 368 -1.31 16.60 13.20
CA ASP A 368 -2.62 16.03 13.51
C ASP A 368 -3.50 16.12 12.27
N LEU A 369 -4.02 14.99 11.80
CA LEU A 369 -4.71 14.90 10.52
C LEU A 369 -6.17 14.45 10.67
N VAL A 370 -7.02 14.95 9.78
CA VAL A 370 -8.37 14.45 9.54
C VAL A 370 -8.43 13.89 8.14
N THR A 371 -8.74 12.61 8.01
CA THR A 371 -8.90 11.93 6.73
C THR A 371 -10.37 11.75 6.40
N THR A 372 -10.74 11.99 5.13
CA THR A 372 -12.09 11.65 4.65
C THR A 372 -12.17 10.16 4.35
N ALA A 373 -13.37 9.67 4.10
CA ALA A 373 -13.53 8.29 3.68
C ALA A 373 -12.79 8.01 2.37
N PRO A 374 -12.04 6.89 2.29
CA PRO A 374 -11.45 6.46 1.04
C PRO A 374 -12.54 6.16 0.00
N GLY A 375 -12.25 6.45 -1.24
CA GLY A 375 -13.12 6.17 -2.37
C GLY A 375 -12.31 5.82 -3.60
N VAL A 376 -13.01 5.44 -4.66
CA VAL A 376 -12.42 5.12 -5.97
C VAL A 376 -12.71 6.24 -6.97
N ILE A 377 -12.05 6.20 -8.12
CA ILE A 377 -12.41 7.07 -9.25
C ILE A 377 -13.65 6.50 -9.91
N TYR A 378 -14.67 7.33 -10.09
CA TYR A 378 -15.84 7.03 -10.91
C TYR A 378 -15.75 7.82 -12.21
N LYS A 379 -16.23 7.24 -13.30
CA LYS A 379 -16.43 7.97 -14.55
C LYS A 379 -17.88 8.40 -14.67
N VAL A 380 -18.11 9.69 -14.78
CA VAL A 380 -19.44 10.28 -14.90
C VAL A 380 -19.60 10.82 -16.32
N TYR A 381 -20.55 10.27 -17.03
CA TYR A 381 -20.91 10.70 -18.37
C TYR A 381 -22.10 11.65 -18.30
N LYS A 382 -21.92 12.86 -18.78
CA LYS A 382 -22.97 13.88 -18.78
C LYS A 382 -23.83 13.78 -20.04
N THR A 383 -25.06 14.27 -19.95
CA THR A 383 -26.02 14.33 -21.06
C THR A 383 -25.52 15.13 -22.27
N ASN A 384 -24.54 16.01 -22.09
CA ASN A 384 -23.86 16.77 -23.17
C ASN A 384 -22.73 15.97 -23.85
N GLY A 385 -22.48 14.73 -23.44
CA GLY A 385 -21.41 13.86 -23.97
C GLY A 385 -20.03 14.07 -23.32
N GLU A 386 -19.89 14.95 -22.34
CA GLU A 386 -18.66 15.14 -21.59
C GLU A 386 -18.47 14.01 -20.57
N MET A 387 -17.27 13.44 -20.48
CA MET A 387 -16.87 12.48 -19.43
C MET A 387 -15.98 13.18 -18.41
N ILE A 388 -16.28 13.03 -17.14
CA ILE A 388 -15.47 13.52 -16.03
C ILE A 388 -15.05 12.37 -15.12
N GLU A 389 -13.83 12.42 -14.62
CA GLU A 389 -13.34 11.53 -13.57
C GLU A 389 -13.66 12.14 -12.21
N LEU A 390 -14.46 11.43 -11.42
CA LEU A 390 -14.93 11.86 -10.12
C LEU A 390 -14.13 11.16 -9.02
N THR A 391 -13.26 11.91 -8.35
CA THR A 391 -12.48 11.44 -7.19
C THR A 391 -13.13 11.87 -5.87
N ASN A 392 -13.83 13.02 -5.85
CA ASN A 392 -14.51 13.58 -4.69
C ASN A 392 -16.03 13.55 -4.88
N PRO A 393 -16.79 12.84 -4.02
CA PRO A 393 -18.25 12.80 -4.10
C PRO A 393 -18.94 14.17 -4.10
N SER A 394 -18.34 15.18 -3.46
CA SER A 394 -18.90 16.53 -3.40
C SER A 394 -18.92 17.25 -4.75
N ASN A 395 -18.10 16.80 -5.70
CA ASN A 395 -18.03 17.35 -7.06
C ASN A 395 -18.97 16.65 -8.05
N LEU A 396 -19.86 15.76 -7.56
CA LEU A 396 -20.83 15.09 -8.43
C LEU A 396 -21.76 16.14 -9.05
N PRO A 397 -21.91 16.17 -10.41
CA PRO A 397 -22.88 17.04 -11.08
C PRO A 397 -24.31 16.80 -10.61
N ASP A 398 -25.20 17.75 -10.93
CA ASP A 398 -26.63 17.57 -10.68
C ASP A 398 -27.13 16.29 -11.36
N PRO A 399 -27.97 15.48 -10.71
CA PRO A 399 -28.52 14.25 -11.31
C PRO A 399 -29.18 14.43 -12.68
N SER A 400 -29.70 15.62 -12.98
CA SER A 400 -30.29 15.95 -14.28
C SER A 400 -29.26 16.10 -15.42
N GLU A 401 -28.00 16.33 -15.07
CA GLU A 401 -26.89 16.45 -16.03
C GLU A 401 -26.20 15.11 -16.29
N ILE A 402 -26.47 14.08 -15.48
CA ILE A 402 -25.82 12.76 -15.55
C ILE A 402 -26.63 11.85 -16.46
N ASP A 403 -26.00 11.27 -17.48
CA ASP A 403 -26.57 10.22 -18.31
C ASP A 403 -26.37 8.85 -17.65
N TYR A 404 -25.12 8.48 -17.37
CA TYR A 404 -24.77 7.27 -16.60
C TYR A 404 -23.42 7.43 -15.90
N MET A 405 -23.15 6.50 -14.98
CA MET A 405 -21.88 6.44 -14.26
C MET A 405 -21.26 5.05 -14.38
N GLU A 406 -19.94 5.00 -14.39
CA GLU A 406 -19.16 3.77 -14.37
C GLU A 406 -18.33 3.68 -13.10
N GLU A 407 -18.22 2.47 -12.55
CA GLU A 407 -17.33 2.14 -11.43
C GLU A 407 -16.20 1.23 -11.89
N PRO A 408 -15.02 1.31 -11.22
CA PRO A 408 -13.90 0.42 -11.52
C PRO A 408 -14.20 -1.00 -11.05
N ILE A 409 -13.94 -1.95 -11.93
CA ILE A 409 -14.07 -3.39 -11.70
C ILE A 409 -12.68 -4.02 -11.69
N VAL A 410 -12.44 -4.89 -10.73
CA VAL A 410 -11.21 -5.67 -10.63
C VAL A 410 -11.45 -7.13 -10.98
N SER A 411 -10.44 -7.75 -11.59
CA SER A 411 -10.31 -9.20 -11.68
C SER A 411 -9.64 -9.68 -10.41
N ALA A 412 -10.32 -10.52 -9.65
CA ALA A 412 -9.91 -10.98 -8.34
C ALA A 412 -9.63 -12.47 -8.35
N GLU A 413 -8.49 -12.87 -7.80
CA GLU A 413 -8.06 -14.24 -7.61
C GLU A 413 -7.98 -14.56 -6.13
N ILE A 414 -8.76 -15.55 -5.69
CA ILE A 414 -8.85 -15.94 -4.28
C ILE A 414 -8.44 -17.40 -4.17
N MET A 415 -7.29 -17.65 -3.58
CA MET A 415 -6.88 -19.01 -3.27
C MET A 415 -7.42 -19.40 -1.89
N VAL A 416 -8.06 -20.56 -1.81
CA VAL A 416 -8.73 -21.01 -0.59
C VAL A 416 -8.75 -22.54 -0.50
N THR A 417 -8.76 -23.09 0.72
CA THR A 417 -8.99 -24.51 0.92
C THR A 417 -10.45 -24.89 0.62
N THR A 418 -10.66 -26.09 0.10
CA THR A 418 -11.98 -26.52 -0.41
C THR A 418 -13.10 -26.44 0.61
N GLU A 419 -12.80 -26.58 1.91
CA GLU A 419 -13.81 -26.45 2.99
C GLU A 419 -14.40 -25.04 3.13
N PHE A 420 -13.68 -23.99 2.71
CA PHE A 420 -14.12 -22.59 2.81
C PHE A 420 -14.64 -22.00 1.50
N ILE A 421 -14.70 -22.76 0.41
CA ILE A 421 -15.23 -22.27 -0.89
C ILE A 421 -16.61 -21.64 -0.70
N GLY A 422 -17.55 -22.34 -0.03
CA GLY A 422 -18.90 -21.83 0.20
C GLY A 422 -18.97 -20.49 0.93
N PRO A 423 -18.36 -20.35 2.12
CA PRO A 423 -18.27 -19.08 2.84
C PRO A 423 -17.65 -17.93 2.04
N ILE A 424 -16.63 -18.22 1.22
CA ILE A 424 -15.96 -17.18 0.41
C ILE A 424 -16.80 -16.80 -0.80
N MET A 425 -17.45 -17.77 -1.48
CA MET A 425 -18.41 -17.45 -2.55
C MET A 425 -19.57 -16.59 -2.05
N GLN A 426 -20.06 -16.86 -0.84
CA GLN A 426 -21.08 -16.03 -0.21
C GLN A 426 -20.56 -14.61 0.05
N LEU A 427 -19.33 -14.44 0.57
CA LEU A 427 -18.72 -13.14 0.76
C LEU A 427 -18.66 -12.35 -0.55
N CYS A 428 -18.17 -12.97 -1.63
CA CYS A 428 -18.09 -12.32 -2.94
C CYS A 428 -19.45 -11.91 -3.47
N GLN A 429 -20.48 -12.74 -3.26
CA GLN A 429 -21.86 -12.41 -3.65
C GLN A 429 -22.41 -11.22 -2.85
N GLU A 430 -22.17 -11.16 -1.53
CA GLU A 430 -22.55 -10.03 -0.68
C GLU A 430 -21.87 -8.71 -1.15
N ARG A 431 -20.69 -8.82 -1.80
CA ARG A 431 -19.92 -7.70 -2.36
C ARG A 431 -20.18 -7.47 -3.87
N ARG A 432 -21.32 -7.90 -4.38
CA ARG A 432 -21.72 -7.76 -5.78
C ARG A 432 -20.76 -8.44 -6.77
N GLY A 433 -20.00 -9.43 -6.32
CA GLY A 433 -19.03 -10.15 -7.12
C GLY A 433 -19.70 -11.01 -8.19
N ARG A 434 -19.13 -10.97 -9.41
CA ARG A 434 -19.50 -11.83 -10.52
C ARG A 434 -18.54 -13.01 -10.57
N TYR A 435 -19.07 -14.22 -10.35
CA TYR A 435 -18.30 -15.45 -10.43
C TYR A 435 -17.86 -15.72 -11.88
N ILE A 436 -16.57 -15.99 -12.09
CA ILE A 436 -15.98 -16.31 -13.39
C ILE A 436 -15.68 -17.80 -13.49
N GLY A 437 -15.04 -18.37 -12.47
CA GLY A 437 -14.66 -19.77 -12.49
C GLY A 437 -13.98 -20.23 -11.21
N THR A 438 -13.79 -21.54 -11.10
CA THR A 438 -13.00 -22.19 -10.06
C THR A 438 -12.01 -23.13 -10.72
N GLU A 439 -10.76 -23.02 -10.40
CA GLU A 439 -9.68 -23.93 -10.76
C GLU A 439 -9.25 -24.69 -9.52
N TYR A 440 -9.29 -26.01 -9.57
CA TYR A 440 -8.79 -26.84 -8.48
C TYR A 440 -7.29 -27.08 -8.72
N ILE A 441 -6.47 -26.55 -7.84
CA ILE A 441 -5.01 -26.70 -7.89
C ILE A 441 -4.65 -28.07 -7.34
N GLU A 442 -5.32 -28.46 -6.25
CA GLU A 442 -5.22 -29.76 -5.60
C GLU A 442 -6.61 -30.22 -5.11
N THR A 443 -6.67 -31.42 -4.56
CA THR A 443 -7.91 -31.94 -3.93
C THR A 443 -8.37 -31.08 -2.74
N THR A 444 -7.43 -30.37 -2.11
CA THR A 444 -7.66 -29.57 -0.88
C THR A 444 -7.70 -28.08 -1.14
N ARG A 445 -7.27 -27.57 -2.32
CA ARG A 445 -7.15 -26.14 -2.62
C ARG A 445 -7.78 -25.78 -3.96
N ALA A 446 -8.40 -24.61 -3.99
CA ALA A 446 -9.03 -24.06 -5.19
C ALA A 446 -8.71 -22.57 -5.34
N LEU A 447 -8.56 -22.15 -6.60
CA LEU A 447 -8.46 -20.76 -7.02
C LEU A 447 -9.82 -20.31 -7.53
N LEU A 448 -10.45 -19.39 -6.83
CA LEU A 448 -11.72 -18.78 -7.21
C LEU A 448 -11.43 -17.50 -7.99
N LYS A 449 -12.00 -17.38 -9.19
CA LYS A 449 -11.89 -16.18 -10.04
C LYS A 449 -13.19 -15.41 -10.02
N TYR A 450 -13.10 -14.14 -9.67
CA TYR A 450 -14.22 -13.22 -9.55
C TYR A 450 -13.94 -11.89 -10.25
N GLU A 451 -15.00 -11.20 -10.62
CA GLU A 451 -14.96 -9.78 -10.92
C GLU A 451 -15.73 -9.03 -9.85
N LEU A 452 -15.08 -8.07 -9.21
CA LEU A 452 -15.61 -7.35 -8.05
C LEU A 452 -15.51 -5.84 -8.31
N PRO A 453 -16.51 -5.04 -7.89
CA PRO A 453 -16.36 -3.60 -7.85
C PRO A 453 -15.27 -3.21 -6.84
N LEU A 454 -14.30 -2.39 -7.26
CA LEU A 454 -13.18 -2.00 -6.41
C LEU A 454 -13.64 -1.36 -5.10
N ASN A 455 -14.70 -0.55 -5.13
CA ASN A 455 -15.24 0.10 -3.93
C ASN A 455 -15.80 -0.88 -2.88
N GLU A 456 -16.15 -2.11 -3.27
CA GLU A 456 -16.66 -3.13 -2.34
C GLU A 456 -15.56 -3.94 -1.65
N ILE A 457 -14.31 -3.86 -2.15
CA ILE A 457 -13.17 -4.58 -1.57
C ILE A 457 -12.23 -3.67 -0.76
N ILE A 458 -12.31 -2.35 -0.93
CA ILE A 458 -11.40 -1.41 -0.28
C ILE A 458 -11.51 -1.46 1.25
N TYR A 459 -12.70 -1.63 1.82
CA TYR A 459 -12.87 -1.41 3.27
C TYR A 459 -12.49 -2.61 4.12
N ASP A 460 -13.30 -3.64 4.14
CA ASP A 460 -13.22 -4.74 5.10
C ASP A 460 -13.20 -6.12 4.45
N PHE A 461 -13.06 -6.15 3.13
CA PHE A 461 -13.12 -7.41 2.38
C PHE A 461 -12.00 -8.37 2.78
N PHE A 462 -10.77 -7.86 2.92
CA PHE A 462 -9.62 -8.68 3.29
C PHE A 462 -9.78 -9.29 4.70
N ASP A 463 -10.22 -8.49 5.66
CA ASP A 463 -10.48 -8.96 7.03
C ASP A 463 -11.62 -9.98 7.08
N ALA A 464 -12.70 -9.74 6.32
CA ALA A 464 -13.80 -10.66 6.18
C ALA A 464 -13.37 -11.98 5.51
N LEU A 465 -12.50 -11.88 4.49
CA LEU A 465 -11.92 -13.04 3.80
C LEU A 465 -11.10 -13.91 4.79
N LYS A 466 -10.18 -13.30 5.52
CA LYS A 466 -9.36 -13.97 6.53
C LYS A 466 -10.21 -14.58 7.63
N SER A 467 -11.18 -13.84 8.15
CA SER A 467 -12.08 -14.32 9.20
C SER A 467 -12.91 -15.53 8.75
N ARG A 468 -13.51 -15.48 7.54
CA ARG A 468 -14.36 -16.57 7.02
C ARG A 468 -13.58 -17.81 6.59
N SER A 469 -12.28 -17.66 6.33
CA SER A 469 -11.38 -18.76 5.96
C SER A 469 -10.45 -19.21 7.09
N ARG A 470 -10.61 -18.70 8.31
CA ARG A 470 -9.69 -18.93 9.44
C ARG A 470 -8.22 -18.62 9.12
N GLY A 471 -8.01 -17.64 8.24
CA GLY A 471 -6.67 -17.21 7.80
C GLY A 471 -6.12 -17.97 6.57
N TYR A 472 -6.83 -18.98 6.06
CA TYR A 472 -6.33 -19.82 4.94
C TYR A 472 -6.59 -19.23 3.54
N ALA A 473 -7.37 -18.16 3.40
CA ALA A 473 -7.56 -17.54 2.09
C ALA A 473 -6.54 -16.46 1.83
N SER A 474 -5.96 -16.47 0.65
CA SER A 474 -5.18 -15.36 0.08
C SER A 474 -5.94 -14.71 -1.07
N PHE A 475 -5.60 -13.46 -1.35
CA PHE A 475 -6.33 -12.60 -2.27
C PHE A 475 -5.37 -11.72 -3.04
N ASP A 476 -5.55 -11.71 -4.35
CA ASP A 476 -4.87 -10.79 -5.26
C ASP A 476 -5.88 -10.23 -6.27
N TYR A 477 -5.61 -9.04 -6.83
CA TYR A 477 -6.52 -8.41 -7.77
C TYR A 477 -5.81 -7.40 -8.67
N ASP A 478 -6.32 -7.31 -9.91
CA ASP A 478 -5.90 -6.33 -10.90
C ASP A 478 -7.09 -5.53 -11.43
N LEU A 479 -6.84 -4.27 -11.83
CA LEU A 479 -7.86 -3.44 -12.44
C LEU A 479 -8.22 -3.97 -13.83
N LYS A 480 -9.45 -4.48 -13.98
CA LYS A 480 -9.98 -4.94 -15.27
C LYS A 480 -10.42 -3.78 -16.17
N GLY A 481 -11.06 -2.76 -15.58
CA GLY A 481 -11.62 -1.63 -16.32
C GLY A 481 -12.81 -1.00 -15.60
N TYR A 482 -13.69 -0.38 -16.35
CA TYR A 482 -14.87 0.32 -15.82
C TYR A 482 -16.15 -0.30 -16.40
N GLU A 483 -17.18 -0.44 -15.58
CA GLU A 483 -18.51 -0.92 -15.99
C GLU A 483 -19.61 0.01 -15.48
N THR A 484 -20.66 0.18 -16.27
CA THR A 484 -21.82 1.00 -15.90
C THR A 484 -22.54 0.43 -14.70
N SER A 485 -22.84 1.28 -13.72
CA SER A 485 -23.49 0.89 -12.47
C SER A 485 -24.50 1.93 -11.98
N LYS A 486 -25.48 1.48 -11.20
CA LYS A 486 -26.50 2.34 -10.57
C LYS A 486 -25.95 2.99 -9.31
N LEU A 487 -25.16 4.03 -9.47
CA LEU A 487 -24.52 4.73 -8.39
C LEU A 487 -25.33 5.95 -7.92
N VAL A 488 -25.27 6.22 -6.63
CA VAL A 488 -25.93 7.38 -6.02
C VAL A 488 -24.99 8.04 -4.99
N LYS A 489 -25.12 9.35 -4.84
CA LYS A 489 -24.45 10.09 -3.76
C LYS A 489 -25.23 9.91 -2.47
N LEU A 490 -24.58 9.44 -1.44
CA LEU A 490 -25.08 9.32 -0.08
C LEU A 490 -24.51 10.48 0.76
N ASP A 491 -25.37 11.42 1.14
CA ASP A 491 -25.00 12.58 1.93
C ASP A 491 -25.32 12.35 3.41
N ILE A 492 -24.41 12.76 4.28
CA ILE A 492 -24.62 12.74 5.73
C ILE A 492 -24.89 14.15 6.22
N LEU A 493 -26.05 14.33 6.88
CA LEU A 493 -26.43 15.58 7.48
C LEU A 493 -26.35 15.46 9.01
N ILE A 494 -25.63 16.36 9.64
CA ILE A 494 -25.54 16.49 11.09
C ILE A 494 -26.22 17.80 11.49
N ASN A 495 -27.20 17.73 12.37
CA ASN A 495 -28.05 18.86 12.73
C ASN A 495 -28.72 19.55 11.52
N LYS A 496 -29.01 18.81 10.45
CA LYS A 496 -29.57 19.22 9.15
C LYS A 496 -28.58 19.98 8.23
N GLU A 497 -27.34 20.08 8.58
CA GLU A 497 -26.28 20.61 7.73
C GLU A 497 -25.52 19.45 7.09
N GLU A 498 -25.28 19.53 5.79
CA GLU A 498 -24.52 18.54 5.04
C GLU A 498 -23.04 18.63 5.45
N VAL A 499 -22.43 17.48 5.70
CA VAL A 499 -20.98 17.36 5.97
C VAL A 499 -20.36 16.73 4.74
N ASP A 500 -19.82 17.55 3.85
CA ASP A 500 -19.24 17.15 2.57
C ASP A 500 -18.13 16.09 2.71
N ALA A 501 -17.33 16.16 3.75
CA ALA A 501 -16.30 15.19 4.09
C ALA A 501 -16.83 13.78 4.44
N LEU A 502 -18.12 13.63 4.70
CA LEU A 502 -18.81 12.37 4.98
C LEU A 502 -19.76 11.94 3.85
N SER A 503 -19.63 12.52 2.66
CA SER A 503 -20.40 12.10 1.48
C SER A 503 -19.70 10.94 0.76
N PHE A 504 -20.51 10.00 0.21
CA PHE A 504 -20.03 8.79 -0.48
C PHE A 504 -20.75 8.56 -1.79
N ILE A 505 -20.08 7.91 -2.72
CA ILE A 505 -20.74 7.27 -3.86
C ILE A 505 -20.92 5.80 -3.51
N VAL A 506 -22.16 5.32 -3.60
CA VAL A 506 -22.53 3.94 -3.27
C VAL A 506 -23.49 3.38 -4.31
N HIS A 507 -23.58 2.05 -4.42
CA HIS A 507 -24.61 1.44 -5.25
C HIS A 507 -26.01 1.71 -4.66
N ALA A 508 -26.98 1.96 -5.51
CA ALA A 508 -28.33 2.36 -5.08
C ALA A 508 -28.98 1.33 -4.11
N ASP A 509 -28.75 0.03 -4.36
CA ASP A 509 -29.33 -1.03 -3.54
C ASP A 509 -28.72 -1.11 -2.13
N SER A 510 -27.45 -0.69 -1.96
CA SER A 510 -26.75 -0.70 -0.67
C SER A 510 -26.88 0.63 0.10
N ALA A 511 -27.42 1.67 -0.52
CA ALA A 511 -27.45 3.02 0.04
C ALA A 511 -28.16 3.11 1.40
N TYR A 512 -29.29 2.42 1.54
CA TYR A 512 -30.06 2.42 2.79
C TYR A 512 -29.30 1.77 3.94
N GLU A 513 -28.76 0.58 3.71
CA GLU A 513 -28.05 -0.18 4.75
C GLU A 513 -26.77 0.54 5.19
N ARG A 514 -25.97 1.04 4.24
CA ARG A 514 -24.78 1.86 4.53
C ARG A 514 -25.15 3.14 5.28
N GLY A 515 -26.14 3.88 4.80
CA GLY A 515 -26.60 5.12 5.44
C GLY A 515 -27.06 4.90 6.87
N ARG A 516 -27.76 3.79 7.13
CA ARG A 516 -28.21 3.42 8.47
C ARG A 516 -27.03 3.10 9.40
N LYS A 517 -26.11 2.22 8.99
CA LYS A 517 -24.92 1.86 9.76
C LYS A 517 -24.07 3.08 10.10
N MET A 518 -23.90 4.00 9.13
CA MET A 518 -23.17 5.27 9.35
C MET A 518 -23.86 6.14 10.39
N CYS A 519 -25.16 6.32 10.31
CA CYS A 519 -25.92 7.10 11.30
C CYS A 519 -25.83 6.49 12.70
N GLU A 520 -25.87 5.16 12.82
CA GLU A 520 -25.73 4.44 14.08
C GLU A 520 -24.33 4.67 14.70
N LYS A 521 -23.23 4.52 13.93
CA LYS A 521 -21.87 4.76 14.39
C LYS A 521 -21.60 6.22 14.75
N LEU A 522 -22.01 7.14 13.90
CA LEU A 522 -21.87 8.58 14.20
C LEU A 522 -22.60 8.99 15.48
N LYS A 523 -23.74 8.36 15.78
CA LYS A 523 -24.45 8.58 17.03
C LYS A 523 -23.69 8.11 18.26
N GLU A 524 -22.85 7.08 18.15
CA GLU A 524 -22.00 6.58 19.24
C GLU A 524 -20.83 7.53 19.50
N GLU A 525 -20.21 8.06 18.44
CA GLU A 525 -19.01 8.89 18.51
C GLU A 525 -19.29 10.37 18.78
N ILE A 526 -20.42 10.90 18.31
CA ILE A 526 -20.75 12.31 18.53
C ILE A 526 -21.19 12.54 19.98
N PRO A 527 -20.50 13.41 20.74
CA PRO A 527 -20.82 13.65 22.14
C PRO A 527 -22.21 14.29 22.31
N ARG A 528 -22.86 14.00 23.44
CA ARG A 528 -24.15 14.59 23.76
C ARG A 528 -24.01 16.09 24.05
N HIS A 529 -24.82 16.87 23.39
CA HIS A 529 -24.94 18.32 23.61
C HIS A 529 -26.17 18.66 24.46
N LEU A 530 -26.35 19.93 24.78
CA LEU A 530 -27.53 20.42 25.51
C LEU A 530 -28.81 20.39 24.67
N PHE A 531 -28.70 20.09 23.37
CA PHE A 531 -29.82 19.93 22.44
C PHE A 531 -29.70 18.59 21.68
N GLU A 532 -30.78 18.19 21.04
CA GLU A 532 -30.79 16.97 20.23
C GLU A 532 -30.10 17.21 18.88
N ILE A 533 -29.23 16.29 18.49
CA ILE A 533 -28.53 16.33 17.21
C ILE A 533 -29.12 15.23 16.34
N PRO A 534 -29.92 15.55 15.32
CA PRO A 534 -30.32 14.58 14.30
C PRO A 534 -29.14 14.31 13.38
N ILE A 535 -28.87 13.03 13.14
CA ILE A 535 -27.92 12.52 12.15
C ILE A 535 -28.78 11.86 11.08
N GLN A 536 -28.60 12.25 9.83
CA GLN A 536 -29.45 11.80 8.73
C GLN A 536 -28.58 11.38 7.54
N ALA A 537 -28.94 10.30 6.89
CA ALA A 537 -28.41 9.91 5.60
C ALA A 537 -29.45 10.22 4.51
N ALA A 538 -29.02 10.87 3.44
CA ALA A 538 -29.90 11.29 2.36
C ALA A 538 -29.33 10.91 0.98
N VAL A 539 -30.22 10.64 0.03
CA VAL A 539 -29.91 10.42 -1.39
C VAL A 539 -30.76 11.37 -2.20
N GLY A 540 -30.14 12.23 -3.02
CA GLY A 540 -30.84 13.21 -3.83
C GLY A 540 -31.75 14.13 -3.00
N GLY A 541 -31.31 14.53 -1.79
CA GLY A 541 -32.06 15.36 -0.85
C GLY A 541 -33.14 14.63 -0.05
N LYS A 542 -33.45 13.36 -0.36
CA LYS A 542 -34.41 12.54 0.38
C LYS A 542 -33.73 11.79 1.51
N VAL A 543 -34.16 12.04 2.74
CA VAL A 543 -33.65 11.30 3.92
C VAL A 543 -34.10 9.85 3.86
N ILE A 544 -33.15 8.93 3.87
CA ILE A 544 -33.35 7.47 3.82
C ILE A 544 -33.14 6.81 5.18
N ALA A 545 -32.24 7.34 6.03
CA ALA A 545 -31.99 6.83 7.37
C ALA A 545 -31.81 8.00 8.34
N ARG A 546 -32.12 7.78 9.62
CA ARG A 546 -32.01 8.80 10.65
C ARG A 546 -31.75 8.19 12.01
N GLU A 547 -30.80 8.79 12.72
CA GLU A 547 -30.54 8.57 14.13
C GLU A 547 -30.53 9.91 14.87
N THR A 548 -30.57 9.86 16.21
CA THR A 548 -30.58 11.09 17.01
C THR A 548 -29.72 10.92 18.27
N VAL A 549 -28.73 11.80 18.45
CA VAL A 549 -28.00 11.94 19.70
C VAL A 549 -28.88 12.70 20.68
N LYS A 550 -29.26 12.03 21.77
CA LYS A 550 -30.17 12.62 22.77
C LYS A 550 -29.47 13.75 23.52
N ALA A 551 -30.21 14.83 23.78
CA ALA A 551 -29.72 15.94 24.57
C ALA A 551 -29.34 15.51 26.01
N MET A 552 -28.28 16.12 26.56
CA MET A 552 -27.99 16.01 27.99
C MET A 552 -29.16 16.57 28.80
N ARG A 553 -29.65 15.81 29.76
CA ARG A 553 -30.67 16.27 30.71
C ARG A 553 -29.98 16.86 31.93
N LYS A 554 -30.14 18.15 32.13
CA LYS A 554 -29.85 18.76 33.43
C LYS A 554 -31.09 18.56 34.30
N ASP A 555 -30.94 17.91 35.44
CA ASP A 555 -32.07 17.75 36.38
C ASP A 555 -32.39 19.09 37.01
N VAL A 556 -33.28 19.85 36.37
CA VAL A 556 -33.74 21.15 36.86
C VAL A 556 -34.75 21.01 38.00
N LEU A 557 -35.22 19.79 38.27
CA LEU A 557 -36.20 19.48 39.31
C LEU A 557 -35.56 19.05 40.63
N ALA A 558 -34.24 18.72 40.64
CA ALA A 558 -33.51 18.27 41.84
C ALA A 558 -33.58 19.27 43.01
N LYS A 559 -33.76 20.56 42.73
CA LYS A 559 -33.89 21.62 43.75
C LYS A 559 -35.34 21.97 44.07
N CYS A 560 -36.33 21.25 43.51
CA CYS A 560 -37.77 21.50 43.81
C CYS A 560 -38.25 20.60 44.95
N TYR A 561 -38.11 21.07 46.16
CA TYR A 561 -38.76 20.45 47.34
C TYR A 561 -40.25 20.76 47.36
N GLY A 562 -41.10 19.69 47.48
CA GLY A 562 -42.57 19.81 47.63
C GLY A 562 -43.36 19.76 46.32
N GLY A 563 -44.65 19.54 46.42
CA GLY A 563 -45.61 19.20 45.35
C GLY A 563 -46.03 20.31 44.40
N ASP A 564 -45.26 21.40 44.24
CA ASP A 564 -45.61 22.48 43.32
C ASP A 564 -45.45 22.08 41.84
N ILE A 565 -46.56 21.53 41.29
CA ILE A 565 -46.67 21.07 39.92
C ILE A 565 -46.50 22.22 38.93
N THR A 566 -46.97 23.42 39.27
CA THR A 566 -46.91 24.58 38.38
C THR A 566 -45.52 25.06 38.17
N ARG A 567 -44.71 25.10 39.23
CA ARG A 567 -43.28 25.49 39.19
C ARG A 567 -42.46 24.45 38.42
N LYS A 568 -42.77 23.16 38.59
CA LYS A 568 -42.14 22.06 37.83
C LYS A 568 -42.41 22.19 36.33
N LYS A 569 -43.65 22.43 35.93
CA LYS A 569 -44.05 22.63 34.51
C LYS A 569 -43.32 23.86 33.93
N LYS A 570 -43.30 24.99 34.64
CA LYS A 570 -42.65 26.23 34.18
C LYS A 570 -41.12 26.09 34.02
N LEU A 571 -40.44 25.32 34.87
CA LEU A 571 -39.02 25.01 34.75
C LEU A 571 -38.73 24.09 33.56
N LEU A 572 -39.59 23.11 33.31
CA LEU A 572 -39.46 22.23 32.15
C LEU A 572 -39.71 22.97 30.82
N GLU A 573 -40.67 23.90 30.78
CA GLU A 573 -40.92 24.75 29.62
C GLU A 573 -39.75 25.68 29.33
N LYS A 574 -39.19 26.37 30.36
CA LYS A 574 -37.98 27.17 30.21
C LYS A 574 -36.77 26.37 29.73
N GLN A 575 -36.62 25.13 30.20
CA GLN A 575 -35.58 24.24 29.72
C GLN A 575 -35.81 23.86 28.23
N LYS A 576 -37.04 23.61 27.84
CA LYS A 576 -37.42 23.29 26.45
C LYS A 576 -37.17 24.49 25.52
N GLU A 577 -37.53 25.71 25.94
CA GLU A 577 -37.26 26.93 25.18
C GLU A 577 -35.74 27.22 25.10
N GLY A 578 -34.99 27.06 26.19
CA GLY A 578 -33.53 27.19 26.22
C GLY A 578 -32.85 26.24 25.27
N LYS A 579 -33.26 24.98 25.24
CA LYS A 579 -32.77 23.97 24.29
C LYS A 579 -33.11 24.33 22.83
N LYS A 580 -34.29 24.89 22.57
CA LYS A 580 -34.69 25.32 21.22
C LYS A 580 -33.84 26.51 20.73
N ARG A 581 -33.50 27.47 21.62
CA ARG A 581 -32.60 28.60 21.32
C ARG A 581 -31.18 28.11 21.07
N MET A 582 -30.64 27.21 21.91
CA MET A 582 -29.29 26.63 21.73
C MET A 582 -29.18 25.86 20.42
N LYS A 583 -30.22 25.15 20.01
CA LYS A 583 -30.26 24.42 18.72
C LYS A 583 -30.19 25.37 17.52
N SER A 584 -30.67 26.59 17.61
CA SER A 584 -30.66 27.59 16.53
C SER A 584 -29.33 28.37 16.41
N ILE A 585 -28.44 28.28 17.42
CA ILE A 585 -27.20 29.06 17.51
C ILE A 585 -25.97 28.12 17.58
N GLY A 586 -26.15 26.88 18.02
CA GLY A 586 -25.05 25.96 18.28
C GLY A 586 -24.56 25.25 17.01
N THR A 587 -23.30 25.43 16.67
CA THR A 587 -22.57 24.56 15.77
C THR A 587 -22.25 23.24 16.45
N VAL A 588 -22.32 22.14 15.71
CA VAL A 588 -21.95 20.81 16.20
C VAL A 588 -20.54 20.51 15.73
N GLU A 589 -19.60 20.43 16.66
CA GLU A 589 -18.26 19.95 16.36
C GLU A 589 -18.32 18.43 16.16
N VAL A 590 -17.83 17.96 15.02
CA VAL A 590 -17.69 16.54 14.70
C VAL A 590 -16.27 16.12 15.10
N PRO A 591 -16.11 15.27 16.13
CA PRO A 591 -14.78 14.86 16.57
C PRO A 591 -14.09 14.01 15.50
N GLN A 592 -12.76 14.05 15.43
CA GLN A 592 -11.94 13.25 14.49
C GLN A 592 -12.29 11.76 14.54
N LYS A 593 -12.56 11.22 15.73
CA LYS A 593 -13.00 9.83 15.91
C LYS A 593 -14.28 9.49 15.13
N ALA A 594 -15.17 10.44 14.90
CA ALA A 594 -16.38 10.21 14.13
C ALA A 594 -16.08 9.98 12.64
N PHE A 595 -15.07 10.66 12.08
CA PHE A 595 -14.60 10.40 10.71
C PHE A 595 -13.96 9.02 10.62
N LEU A 596 -13.10 8.66 11.57
CA LEU A 596 -12.46 7.33 11.63
C LEU A 596 -13.49 6.21 11.84
N ALA A 597 -14.51 6.42 12.67
CA ALA A 597 -15.54 5.42 12.92
C ALA A 597 -16.38 5.10 11.67
N VAL A 598 -16.52 6.05 10.76
CA VAL A 598 -17.18 5.83 9.47
C VAL A 598 -16.32 4.97 8.54
N LEU A 599 -15.00 5.02 8.66
CA LEU A 599 -14.06 4.19 7.90
C LEU A 599 -14.11 2.73 8.34
N SER A 600 -14.31 2.47 9.64
CA SER A 600 -14.40 1.12 10.21
C SER A 600 -15.85 0.58 10.20
N LEU A 601 -16.56 0.68 9.08
CA LEU A 601 -17.91 0.10 8.89
C LEU A 601 -17.92 -1.42 8.78
N SER A 602 -16.81 -2.09 9.11
CA SER A 602 -16.72 -3.53 9.18
C SER A 602 -17.75 -4.09 10.16
N ASP A 603 -18.48 -5.09 9.74
CA ASP A 603 -19.26 -5.99 10.60
C ASP A 603 -18.30 -6.80 11.49
N ALA A 604 -17.66 -6.17 12.46
CA ALA A 604 -17.25 -6.89 13.65
C ALA A 604 -18.57 -7.32 14.31
N GLY A 605 -19.05 -8.50 13.92
CA GLY A 605 -20.17 -9.15 14.56
C GLY A 605 -19.91 -9.11 16.05
N LYS A 606 -20.79 -8.46 16.80
CA LYS A 606 -20.92 -8.70 18.22
C LYS A 606 -21.12 -10.20 18.36
N GLY A 607 -20.02 -10.91 18.60
CA GLY A 607 -20.11 -12.22 19.23
C GLY A 607 -20.94 -12.00 20.46
N SER A 608 -22.12 -12.59 20.50
CA SER A 608 -22.97 -12.66 21.67
C SER A 608 -22.15 -13.26 22.79
N GLU A 609 -21.64 -12.43 23.69
CA GLU A 609 -21.40 -12.85 25.05
C GLU A 609 -22.78 -13.17 25.66
N ASN A 610 -23.10 -14.44 25.73
CA ASN A 610 -23.99 -15.05 26.69
C ASN A 610 -23.22 -16.13 27.44
#